data_03757ec7f1a30381e5cbfb3fa0e16f71
#
_entry.id   03757ec7f1a30381e5cbfb3fa0e16f71
#
_cell.length_a   1.000
_cell.length_b   1.000
_cell.length_c   1.000
_cell.angle_alpha   90.00
_cell.angle_beta   90.00
_cell.angle_gamma   90.00
#
_symmetry.space_group_name_H-M   'P 1'
#
loop_
_entity.id
_entity.type
_entity.pdbx_description
1 polymer ?
#
loop_
_entity_poly.entity_id
_entity_poly.type
_entity_poly.pdbx_seq_one_letter_code
_entity_poly.pdbx_strand_id
1 'polypeptide(L)'
;KRERIAARVLIDATELGDVARELGVPYDVGMDATSETGEKEALEAPNDIVQDLTVVAILKDYGEGADRTIPRPEGYDPAEFEGCCTAGGKPMDPAYMIKYGRLPNGKYMINWPTHGNDYYANVVEIPYEERIEALKPAREKTLRFIYHLQHELGFRNLGIADDEFDTEDGLAYLPYHREGRRLDGVVRLTLDDVTDRYDRPAALYRTGISVGDYPVDHHHACYPGFGKIDFPPVPSFSVPLGALIPAGTDNLVVSDKAISVSNLINGSTRL
;
A
#
# COMPACT_ATOMS: atom_id res chain seq x y z
N LYS A 1 10.46 -8.79 -28.53
CA LYS A 1 10.29 -7.83 -29.64
C LYS A 1 10.28 -6.43 -29.05
N ARG A 2 11.13 -5.53 -29.55
CA ARG A 2 11.10 -4.11 -29.14
C ARG A 2 10.20 -3.37 -30.12
N GLU A 3 9.30 -2.54 -29.58
CA GLU A 3 8.42 -1.69 -30.37
C GLU A 3 8.67 -0.21 -29.97
N ARG A 4 8.56 0.68 -30.94
CA ARG A 4 8.68 2.13 -30.72
C ARG A 4 7.28 2.72 -30.88
N ILE A 5 6.79 3.36 -29.82
CA ILE A 5 5.49 4.04 -29.80
C ILE A 5 5.77 5.55 -29.75
N ALA A 6 5.20 6.30 -30.68
CA ALA A 6 5.22 7.76 -30.65
C ALA A 6 3.96 8.24 -29.92
N ALA A 7 4.13 9.03 -28.86
CA ALA A 7 3.04 9.62 -28.11
C ALA A 7 3.27 11.12 -27.89
N ARG A 8 2.19 11.89 -27.77
CA ARG A 8 2.24 13.31 -27.44
C ARG A 8 2.37 13.54 -25.94
N VAL A 9 1.82 12.66 -25.15
CA VAL A 9 1.86 12.65 -23.69
C VAL A 9 2.08 11.21 -23.25
N LEU A 10 2.95 11.03 -22.27
CA LEU A 10 3.15 9.77 -21.55
C LEU A 10 2.51 9.90 -20.17
N ILE A 11 1.79 8.85 -19.74
CA ILE A 11 1.28 8.74 -18.38
C ILE A 11 1.98 7.56 -17.74
N ASP A 12 2.74 7.83 -16.67
CA ASP A 12 3.30 6.77 -15.82
C ASP A 12 2.27 6.39 -14.76
N ALA A 13 1.77 5.18 -14.87
CA ALA A 13 0.89 4.53 -13.90
C ALA A 13 1.52 3.23 -13.38
N THR A 14 2.85 3.15 -13.38
CA THR A 14 3.56 2.02 -12.78
C THR A 14 3.45 2.07 -11.26
N GLU A 15 3.37 0.92 -10.64
CA GLU A 15 3.13 0.74 -9.20
C GLU A 15 4.12 1.52 -8.31
N LEU A 16 5.37 1.66 -8.76
CA LEU A 16 6.46 2.27 -7.99
C LEU A 16 7.08 3.50 -8.68
N GLY A 17 6.46 4.05 -9.74
CA GLY A 17 7.01 5.18 -10.49
C GLY A 17 8.25 4.80 -11.32
N ASP A 18 8.28 3.60 -11.86
CA ASP A 18 9.47 3.06 -12.54
C ASP A 18 9.76 3.78 -13.86
N VAL A 19 8.73 4.20 -14.61
CA VAL A 19 8.92 4.93 -15.87
C VAL A 19 9.45 6.35 -15.62
N ALA A 20 8.92 7.05 -14.63
CA ALA A 20 9.41 8.38 -14.25
C ALA A 20 10.88 8.33 -13.83
N ARG A 21 11.27 7.30 -13.04
CA ARG A 21 12.68 7.04 -12.69
C ARG A 21 13.57 6.84 -13.92
N GLU A 22 13.16 6.00 -14.87
CA GLU A 22 13.93 5.73 -16.10
C GLU A 22 14.09 6.99 -16.98
N LEU A 23 13.16 7.93 -16.87
CA LEU A 23 13.21 9.22 -17.55
C LEU A 23 14.05 10.28 -16.79
N GLY A 24 14.57 9.93 -15.61
CA GLY A 24 15.42 10.81 -14.80
C GLY A 24 14.65 11.87 -14.02
N VAL A 25 13.35 11.67 -13.77
CA VAL A 25 12.55 12.54 -12.90
C VAL A 25 13.07 12.41 -11.46
N PRO A 26 13.39 13.52 -10.77
CA PRO A 26 13.73 13.48 -9.35
C PRO A 26 12.56 12.97 -8.50
N TYR A 27 12.88 12.25 -7.42
CA TYR A 27 11.89 11.68 -6.52
C TYR A 27 12.48 11.44 -5.12
N ASP A 28 11.61 11.27 -4.14
CA ASP A 28 11.93 10.82 -2.79
C ASP A 28 11.39 9.40 -2.54
N VAL A 29 12.03 8.68 -1.62
CA VAL A 29 11.63 7.37 -1.12
C VAL A 29 11.73 7.38 0.41
N GLY A 30 10.79 6.72 1.08
CA GLY A 30 10.78 6.64 2.52
C GLY A 30 10.24 7.91 3.19
N MET A 31 10.60 8.15 4.43
CA MET A 31 9.98 9.18 5.28
C MET A 31 10.73 10.51 5.17
N ASP A 32 9.96 11.56 4.99
CA ASP A 32 10.48 12.94 4.92
C ASP A 32 10.84 13.49 6.31
N ALA A 33 11.79 14.42 6.34
CA ALA A 33 12.09 15.22 7.52
C ALA A 33 11.26 16.53 7.55
N THR A 34 11.04 17.06 8.76
CA THR A 34 10.43 18.39 8.96
C THR A 34 11.18 19.48 8.19
N SER A 35 12.51 19.38 8.07
CA SER A 35 13.32 20.34 7.31
C SER A 35 13.05 20.32 5.80
N GLU A 36 12.47 19.24 5.28
CA GLU A 36 12.18 19.07 3.84
C GLU A 36 10.77 19.51 3.49
N THR A 37 9.79 19.19 4.33
CA THR A 37 8.37 19.43 4.03
C THR A 37 7.76 20.55 4.90
N GLY A 38 8.38 20.88 6.03
CA GLY A 38 7.85 21.82 7.01
C GLY A 38 6.72 21.27 7.89
N GLU A 39 6.34 20.01 7.70
CA GLU A 39 5.25 19.37 8.43
C GLU A 39 5.66 19.08 9.90
N LYS A 40 4.74 19.34 10.83
CA LYS A 40 4.99 19.20 12.27
C LYS A 40 5.14 17.74 12.71
N GLU A 41 4.44 16.85 12.04
CA GLU A 41 4.41 15.41 12.32
C GLU A 41 5.52 14.65 11.60
N ALA A 42 6.28 15.30 10.72
CA ALA A 42 7.42 14.70 10.03
C ALA A 42 8.58 14.43 11.00
N LEU A 43 9.49 13.57 10.61
CA LEU A 43 10.64 13.18 11.42
C LEU A 43 11.66 14.33 11.55
N GLU A 44 12.55 14.24 12.53
CA GLU A 44 13.70 15.16 12.63
C GLU A 44 14.73 14.95 11.52
N ALA A 45 14.89 13.71 11.05
CA ALA A 45 15.75 13.33 9.95
C ALA A 45 15.05 12.35 9.02
N PRO A 46 15.28 12.45 7.69
CA PRO A 46 14.68 11.53 6.74
C PRO A 46 15.28 10.14 6.85
N ASN A 47 14.57 9.14 6.35
CA ASN A 47 15.06 7.78 6.22
C ASN A 47 14.48 7.12 4.97
N ASP A 48 14.93 5.90 4.66
CA ASP A 48 14.49 5.11 3.50
C ASP A 48 13.43 4.03 3.85
N ILE A 49 12.80 4.17 5.03
CA ILE A 49 11.78 3.22 5.47
C ILE A 49 10.48 3.48 4.70
N VAL A 50 10.07 2.49 3.92
CA VAL A 50 8.79 2.49 3.21
C VAL A 50 7.73 1.77 4.04
N GLN A 51 6.47 1.96 3.68
CA GLN A 51 5.37 1.24 4.34
C GLN A 51 5.38 -0.26 4.00
N ASP A 52 4.85 -1.06 4.92
CA ASP A 52 4.62 -2.49 4.71
C ASP A 52 3.78 -2.73 3.45
N LEU A 53 4.06 -3.81 2.77
CA LEU A 53 3.30 -4.28 1.61
C LEU A 53 2.49 -5.53 1.97
N THR A 54 1.51 -5.87 1.13
CA THR A 54 0.71 -7.09 1.29
C THR A 54 0.61 -7.85 -0.02
N VAL A 55 1.00 -9.10 -0.05
CA VAL A 55 0.60 -9.99 -1.15
C VAL A 55 -0.84 -10.42 -0.90
N VAL A 56 -1.75 -9.89 -1.69
CA VAL A 56 -3.19 -10.12 -1.51
C VAL A 56 -3.58 -11.51 -1.98
N ALA A 57 -4.43 -12.18 -1.19
CA ALA A 57 -5.15 -13.37 -1.60
C ALA A 57 -6.64 -13.07 -1.72
N ILE A 58 -7.32 -13.73 -2.65
CA ILE A 58 -8.77 -13.79 -2.69
C ILE A 58 -9.21 -15.19 -2.26
N LEU A 59 -9.93 -15.25 -1.15
CA LEU A 59 -10.58 -16.49 -0.72
C LEU A 59 -12.02 -16.52 -1.22
N LYS A 60 -12.51 -17.70 -1.57
CA LYS A 60 -13.88 -17.95 -1.99
C LYS A 60 -14.55 -18.90 -1.02
N ASP A 61 -15.80 -18.62 -0.70
CA ASP A 61 -16.64 -19.51 0.09
C ASP A 61 -17.21 -20.61 -0.79
N TYR A 62 -16.81 -21.85 -0.52
CA TYR A 62 -17.24 -23.04 -1.23
C TYR A 62 -18.47 -23.71 -0.56
N GLY A 63 -19.06 -23.06 0.43
CA GLY A 63 -20.27 -23.50 1.11
C GLY A 63 -20.03 -24.32 2.38
N GLU A 64 -21.10 -24.53 3.11
CA GLU A 64 -21.08 -25.25 4.38
C GLU A 64 -20.60 -26.71 4.18
N GLY A 65 -19.68 -27.14 5.04
CA GLY A 65 -19.10 -28.49 5.01
C GLY A 65 -18.02 -28.71 3.96
N ALA A 66 -17.72 -27.71 3.11
CA ALA A 66 -16.58 -27.80 2.19
C ALA A 66 -15.27 -27.78 2.99
N ASP A 67 -14.29 -28.57 2.55
CA ASP A 67 -12.92 -28.50 3.00
C ASP A 67 -12.03 -28.03 1.84
N ARG A 68 -11.53 -26.81 1.94
CA ARG A 68 -10.68 -26.16 0.95
C ARG A 68 -9.36 -25.69 1.57
N THR A 69 -8.95 -26.40 2.62
CA THR A 69 -7.70 -26.08 3.32
C THR A 69 -6.48 -26.34 2.42
N ILE A 70 -5.52 -25.46 2.53
CA ILE A 70 -4.22 -25.64 1.87
C ILE A 70 -3.32 -26.55 2.72
N PRO A 71 -2.32 -27.21 2.10
CA PRO A 71 -1.27 -27.92 2.85
C PRO A 71 -0.55 -26.97 3.81
N ARG A 72 0.00 -27.51 4.90
CA ARG A 72 0.78 -26.72 5.85
C ARG A 72 2.00 -26.10 5.15
N PRO A 73 2.08 -24.76 5.08
CA PRO A 73 3.23 -24.11 4.47
C PRO A 73 4.51 -24.31 5.31
N GLU A 74 5.65 -24.26 4.63
CA GLU A 74 6.93 -24.30 5.30
C GLU A 74 7.09 -23.10 6.24
N GLY A 75 7.71 -23.33 7.41
CA GLY A 75 7.96 -22.32 8.41
C GLY A 75 6.69 -21.81 9.13
N TYR A 76 5.52 -22.44 8.96
CA TYR A 76 4.32 -22.03 9.69
C TYR A 76 4.49 -22.19 11.20
N ASP A 77 4.33 -21.06 11.89
CA ASP A 77 4.24 -20.97 13.35
C ASP A 77 2.99 -20.16 13.72
N PRO A 78 2.05 -20.70 14.49
CA PRO A 78 0.86 -19.96 14.92
C PRO A 78 1.21 -18.69 15.73
N ALA A 79 2.36 -18.64 16.40
CA ALA A 79 2.83 -17.48 17.14
C ALA A 79 3.09 -16.25 16.23
N GLU A 80 3.35 -16.45 14.93
CA GLU A 80 3.50 -15.36 13.95
C GLU A 80 2.22 -14.51 13.85
N PHE A 81 1.06 -15.11 14.14
CA PHE A 81 -0.27 -14.49 14.01
C PHE A 81 -0.95 -14.27 15.37
N GLU A 82 -0.20 -14.38 16.46
CA GLU A 82 -0.73 -14.09 17.78
C GLU A 82 -1.17 -12.61 17.84
N GLY A 83 -2.42 -12.40 18.29
CA GLY A 83 -3.04 -11.07 18.28
C GLY A 83 -3.79 -10.74 16.97
N CYS A 84 -3.77 -11.59 15.96
CA CYS A 84 -4.74 -11.51 14.85
C CYS A 84 -6.16 -11.43 15.38
N CYS A 85 -7.04 -10.75 14.66
CA CYS A 85 -8.44 -10.58 15.07
C CYS A 85 -8.62 -9.81 16.38
N THR A 86 -7.78 -8.82 16.63
CA THR A 86 -7.98 -7.84 17.71
C THR A 86 -8.27 -6.44 17.14
N ALA A 87 -9.11 -5.69 17.83
CA ALA A 87 -9.34 -4.28 17.56
C ALA A 87 -9.21 -3.49 18.86
N GLY A 88 -8.32 -2.47 18.87
CA GLY A 88 -8.06 -1.68 20.07
C GLY A 88 -7.60 -2.52 21.27
N GLY A 89 -6.83 -3.59 21.02
CA GLY A 89 -6.33 -4.52 22.03
C GLY A 89 -7.40 -5.48 22.59
N LYS A 90 -8.58 -5.56 21.98
CA LYS A 90 -9.64 -6.50 22.39
C LYS A 90 -9.87 -7.55 21.31
N PRO A 91 -10.12 -8.82 21.68
CA PRO A 91 -10.50 -9.85 20.73
C PRO A 91 -11.73 -9.43 19.91
N MET A 92 -11.68 -9.71 18.63
CA MET A 92 -12.75 -9.49 17.67
C MET A 92 -13.23 -10.87 17.17
N ASP A 93 -14.52 -10.99 16.87
CA ASP A 93 -15.04 -12.18 16.21
C ASP A 93 -14.31 -12.37 14.85
N PRO A 94 -13.62 -13.51 14.63
CA PRO A 94 -12.95 -13.80 13.36
C PRO A 94 -13.88 -13.69 12.15
N ALA A 95 -15.15 -14.09 12.29
CA ALA A 95 -16.13 -13.96 11.22
C ALA A 95 -16.45 -12.50 10.88
N TYR A 96 -16.35 -11.59 11.86
CA TYR A 96 -16.46 -10.16 11.61
C TYR A 96 -15.22 -9.62 10.91
N MET A 97 -14.04 -10.04 11.33
CA MET A 97 -12.77 -9.66 10.72
C MET A 97 -12.75 -9.97 9.22
N ILE A 98 -13.13 -11.18 8.83
CA ILE A 98 -13.06 -11.57 7.42
C ILE A 98 -14.03 -10.77 6.53
N LYS A 99 -15.11 -10.22 7.11
CA LYS A 99 -16.07 -9.37 6.39
C LYS A 99 -15.47 -8.05 5.90
N TYR A 100 -14.36 -7.60 6.49
CA TYR A 100 -13.63 -6.42 6.02
C TYR A 100 -13.31 -6.49 4.53
N GLY A 101 -12.80 -7.64 4.06
CA GLY A 101 -12.43 -7.86 2.67
C GLY A 101 -13.55 -8.45 1.79
N ARG A 102 -14.83 -8.36 2.18
CA ARG A 102 -15.93 -8.97 1.44
C ARG A 102 -16.07 -8.40 0.04
N LEU A 103 -16.08 -9.29 -0.94
CA LEU A 103 -16.29 -9.03 -2.35
C LEU A 103 -17.58 -9.69 -2.85
N PRO A 104 -18.07 -9.35 -4.05
CA PRO A 104 -19.16 -10.09 -4.68
C PRO A 104 -18.86 -11.58 -4.85
N ASN A 105 -19.91 -12.38 -5.09
CA ASN A 105 -19.82 -13.82 -5.39
C ASN A 105 -19.21 -14.68 -4.26
N GLY A 106 -19.41 -14.29 -3.02
CA GLY A 106 -18.93 -15.06 -1.87
C GLY A 106 -17.40 -15.08 -1.72
N LYS A 107 -16.74 -14.03 -2.20
CA LYS A 107 -15.29 -13.88 -2.11
C LYS A 107 -14.88 -12.90 -1.01
N TYR A 108 -13.64 -13.04 -0.57
CA TYR A 108 -13.05 -12.23 0.48
C TYR A 108 -11.59 -11.90 0.13
N MET A 109 -11.28 -10.62 0.06
CA MET A 109 -9.91 -10.15 -0.07
C MET A 109 -9.19 -10.28 1.28
N ILE A 110 -8.03 -10.91 1.28
CA ILE A 110 -7.18 -11.03 2.44
C ILE A 110 -6.05 -10.01 2.35
N ASN A 111 -6.26 -8.91 3.04
CA ASN A 111 -5.32 -7.80 3.19
C ASN A 111 -5.44 -7.34 4.65
N TRP A 112 -4.75 -8.04 5.56
CA TRP A 112 -4.85 -7.78 6.99
C TRP A 112 -3.53 -7.26 7.55
N PRO A 113 -3.51 -5.99 8.00
CA PRO A 113 -2.32 -5.43 8.66
C PRO A 113 -2.07 -6.16 9.98
N THR A 114 -1.23 -5.66 10.79
CA THR A 114 -0.87 -6.11 12.13
C THR A 114 -1.27 -7.56 12.49
N HIS A 115 -0.28 -8.43 12.66
CA HIS A 115 -0.46 -9.86 12.94
C HIS A 115 -1.22 -10.65 11.84
N GLY A 116 -1.24 -10.12 10.62
CA GLY A 116 -1.78 -10.79 9.44
C GLY A 116 -0.73 -10.96 8.35
N ASN A 117 -1.10 -10.67 7.10
CA ASN A 117 -0.23 -10.91 5.94
C ASN A 117 0.55 -9.67 5.45
N ASP A 118 0.58 -8.57 6.21
CA ASP A 118 1.49 -7.47 5.92
C ASP A 118 2.95 -7.91 6.11
N TYR A 119 3.82 -7.42 5.24
CA TYR A 119 5.23 -7.75 5.21
C TYR A 119 6.08 -6.51 4.88
N TYR A 120 7.18 -6.32 5.60
CA TYR A 120 8.13 -5.26 5.27
C TYR A 120 9.13 -5.74 4.21
N ALA A 121 9.17 -5.06 3.08
CA ALA A 121 10.24 -5.18 2.09
C ALA A 121 10.37 -3.87 1.31
N ASN A 122 11.53 -3.22 1.39
CA ASN A 122 11.83 -2.10 0.51
C ASN A 122 12.37 -2.64 -0.82
N VAL A 123 11.49 -2.73 -1.80
CA VAL A 123 11.81 -3.20 -3.17
C VAL A 123 11.84 -2.06 -4.19
N VAL A 124 11.71 -0.80 -3.72
CA VAL A 124 11.55 0.36 -4.59
C VAL A 124 12.77 0.56 -5.49
N GLU A 125 13.98 0.48 -4.91
CA GLU A 125 15.22 0.80 -5.64
C GLU A 125 15.94 -0.43 -6.23
N ILE A 126 15.50 -1.65 -5.93
CA ILE A 126 16.11 -2.84 -6.52
C ILE A 126 15.62 -3.07 -7.97
N PRO A 127 16.44 -3.69 -8.84
CA PRO A 127 16.06 -4.03 -10.20
C PRO A 127 14.78 -4.88 -10.26
N TYR A 128 13.98 -4.66 -11.30
CA TYR A 128 12.69 -5.34 -11.45
C TYR A 128 12.82 -6.88 -11.38
N GLU A 129 13.85 -7.43 -12.01
CA GLU A 129 14.12 -8.88 -12.04
C GLU A 129 14.41 -9.45 -10.65
N GLU A 130 14.98 -8.66 -9.76
CA GLU A 130 15.32 -9.05 -8.39
C GLU A 130 14.12 -8.93 -7.43
N ARG A 131 13.12 -8.10 -7.78
CA ARG A 131 11.92 -7.90 -6.94
C ARG A 131 11.13 -9.19 -6.73
N ILE A 132 11.08 -10.07 -7.74
CA ILE A 132 10.36 -11.35 -7.65
C ILE A 132 10.94 -12.20 -6.52
N GLU A 133 12.26 -12.32 -6.46
CA GLU A 133 12.93 -13.07 -5.39
C GLU A 133 12.76 -12.41 -4.03
N ALA A 134 12.91 -11.08 -3.95
CA ALA A 134 12.75 -10.32 -2.71
C ALA A 134 11.33 -10.39 -2.13
N LEU A 135 10.32 -10.65 -2.97
CA LEU A 135 8.92 -10.73 -2.58
C LEU A 135 8.44 -12.15 -2.23
N LYS A 136 9.25 -13.19 -2.46
CA LYS A 136 8.91 -14.57 -2.08
C LYS A 136 8.52 -14.72 -0.61
N PRO A 137 9.25 -14.16 0.37
CA PRO A 137 8.87 -14.29 1.78
C PRO A 137 7.51 -13.66 2.10
N ALA A 138 7.12 -12.59 1.40
CA ALA A 138 5.81 -11.97 1.56
C ALA A 138 4.68 -12.89 1.04
N ARG A 139 4.92 -13.60 -0.08
CA ARG A 139 3.98 -14.61 -0.61
C ARG A 139 3.84 -15.78 0.36
N GLU A 140 4.94 -16.29 0.87
CA GLU A 140 4.97 -17.37 1.86
C GLU A 140 4.23 -16.96 3.15
N LYS A 141 4.40 -15.73 3.62
CA LYS A 141 3.65 -15.21 4.78
C LYS A 141 2.15 -15.21 4.52
N THR A 142 1.71 -14.81 3.33
CA THR A 142 0.28 -14.84 2.98
C THR A 142 -0.26 -16.27 2.98
N LEU A 143 0.48 -17.25 2.45
CA LEU A 143 0.06 -18.65 2.52
C LEU A 143 -0.01 -19.16 3.97
N ARG A 144 0.97 -18.82 4.82
CA ARG A 144 0.93 -19.14 6.25
C ARG A 144 -0.28 -18.51 6.94
N PHE A 145 -0.63 -17.26 6.58
CA PHE A 145 -1.81 -16.61 7.14
C PHE A 145 -3.12 -17.27 6.68
N ILE A 146 -3.24 -17.66 5.41
CA ILE A 146 -4.39 -18.44 4.91
C ILE A 146 -4.53 -19.75 5.68
N TYR A 147 -3.43 -20.47 5.87
CA TYR A 147 -3.42 -21.70 6.66
C TYR A 147 -3.90 -21.44 8.09
N HIS A 148 -3.43 -20.36 8.73
CA HIS A 148 -3.90 -19.94 10.06
C HIS A 148 -5.40 -19.66 10.09
N LEU A 149 -5.94 -18.90 9.12
CA LEU A 149 -7.38 -18.66 9.01
C LEU A 149 -8.19 -19.96 8.91
N GLN A 150 -7.69 -20.94 8.17
CA GLN A 150 -8.39 -22.19 7.92
C GLN A 150 -8.33 -23.16 9.10
N HIS A 151 -7.19 -23.25 9.78
CA HIS A 151 -6.93 -24.28 10.79
C HIS A 151 -7.11 -23.78 12.23
N GLU A 152 -6.71 -22.55 12.53
CA GLU A 152 -6.82 -21.98 13.88
C GLU A 152 -8.14 -21.22 14.07
N LEU A 153 -8.61 -20.50 13.02
CA LEU A 153 -9.85 -19.74 13.10
C LEU A 153 -11.07 -20.46 12.50
N GLY A 154 -10.87 -21.65 11.93
CA GLY A 154 -11.94 -22.55 11.51
C GLY A 154 -12.58 -22.27 10.15
N PHE A 155 -12.04 -21.37 9.33
CA PHE A 155 -12.55 -21.04 8.00
C PHE A 155 -12.21 -22.08 6.93
N ARG A 156 -12.43 -23.36 7.19
CA ARG A 156 -12.06 -24.48 6.29
C ARG A 156 -12.78 -24.44 4.94
N ASN A 157 -13.95 -23.83 4.87
CA ASN A 157 -14.74 -23.65 3.66
C ASN A 157 -14.23 -22.50 2.77
N LEU A 158 -13.35 -21.64 3.27
CA LEU A 158 -12.75 -20.57 2.50
C LEU A 158 -11.44 -21.06 1.87
N GLY A 159 -11.45 -21.32 0.57
CA GLY A 159 -10.27 -21.69 -0.22
C GLY A 159 -9.76 -20.55 -1.07
N ILE A 160 -8.52 -20.64 -1.52
CA ILE A 160 -8.00 -19.71 -2.54
C ILE A 160 -8.91 -19.77 -3.76
N ALA A 161 -9.36 -18.62 -4.25
CA ALA A 161 -10.23 -18.54 -5.41
C ALA A 161 -9.49 -19.01 -6.67
N ASP A 162 -10.08 -19.94 -7.40
CA ASP A 162 -9.52 -20.56 -8.60
C ASP A 162 -9.82 -19.80 -9.89
N ASP A 163 -10.50 -18.65 -9.77
CA ASP A 163 -11.01 -17.82 -10.87
C ASP A 163 -10.57 -16.34 -10.74
N GLU A 164 -9.50 -16.04 -9.96
CA GLU A 164 -9.02 -14.68 -9.77
C GLU A 164 -7.62 -14.46 -10.35
N PHE A 165 -6.63 -15.20 -9.89
CA PHE A 165 -5.24 -15.02 -10.31
C PHE A 165 -4.69 -16.30 -10.95
N ASP A 166 -4.21 -16.18 -12.19
CA ASP A 166 -3.53 -17.25 -12.93
C ASP A 166 -2.04 -17.29 -12.53
N THR A 167 -1.79 -17.54 -11.25
CA THR A 167 -0.46 -17.72 -10.67
C THR A 167 -0.38 -19.12 -10.05
N GLU A 168 0.82 -19.66 -9.91
CA GLU A 168 1.04 -21.02 -9.39
C GLU A 168 0.44 -21.23 -7.99
N ASP A 169 0.50 -20.21 -7.13
CA ASP A 169 -0.02 -20.22 -5.76
C ASP A 169 -1.41 -19.59 -5.61
N GLY A 170 -2.01 -19.08 -6.70
CA GLY A 170 -3.31 -18.42 -6.70
C GLY A 170 -3.34 -17.06 -5.98
N LEU A 171 -2.17 -16.47 -5.69
CA LEU A 171 -2.07 -15.14 -5.08
C LEU A 171 -1.90 -14.05 -6.15
N ALA A 172 -2.12 -12.79 -5.76
CA ALA A 172 -1.96 -11.64 -6.65
C ALA A 172 -0.59 -11.62 -7.35
N TYR A 173 -0.55 -11.18 -8.61
CA TYR A 173 0.69 -11.05 -9.38
C TYR A 173 1.68 -10.11 -8.73
N LEU A 174 1.18 -8.96 -8.26
CA LEU A 174 1.95 -7.93 -7.58
C LEU A 174 1.41 -7.76 -6.17
N PRO A 175 2.27 -7.44 -5.20
CA PRO A 175 1.80 -7.05 -3.88
C PRO A 175 1.08 -5.70 -3.95
N TYR A 176 0.21 -5.45 -3.02
CA TYR A 176 -0.28 -4.12 -2.73
C TYR A 176 0.82 -3.33 -2.04
N HIS A 177 1.52 -2.51 -2.82
CA HIS A 177 2.44 -1.52 -2.29
C HIS A 177 1.66 -0.32 -1.77
N ARG A 178 1.96 0.12 -0.56
CA ARG A 178 1.33 1.32 0.01
C ARG A 178 2.12 2.58 -0.27
N GLU A 179 3.37 2.42 -0.69
CA GLU A 179 4.29 3.49 -0.98
C GLU A 179 5.26 3.08 -2.10
N GLY A 180 5.70 4.07 -2.86
CA GLY A 180 6.71 3.94 -3.89
C GLY A 180 7.55 5.21 -3.95
N ARG A 181 8.10 5.54 -5.12
CA ARG A 181 8.74 6.82 -5.36
C ARG A 181 7.69 7.92 -5.38
N ARG A 182 7.93 8.99 -4.68
CA ARG A 182 7.12 10.22 -4.73
C ARG A 182 7.89 11.24 -5.55
N LEU A 183 7.43 11.53 -6.78
CA LEU A 183 8.16 12.40 -7.71
C LEU A 183 8.24 13.84 -7.18
N ASP A 184 9.24 14.57 -7.65
CA ASP A 184 9.32 16.03 -7.49
C ASP A 184 8.44 16.69 -8.55
N GLY A 185 7.28 17.18 -8.13
CA GLY A 185 6.25 17.76 -9.00
C GLY A 185 6.22 19.28 -8.95
N VAL A 186 5.46 19.87 -9.87
CA VAL A 186 5.19 21.32 -9.89
C VAL A 186 4.57 21.80 -8.58
N VAL A 187 3.81 20.94 -7.94
CA VAL A 187 3.23 21.15 -6.61
C VAL A 187 3.51 19.91 -5.78
N ARG A 188 4.02 20.07 -4.56
CA ARG A 188 4.07 19.03 -3.55
C ARG A 188 2.92 19.25 -2.56
N LEU A 189 1.98 18.30 -2.49
CA LEU A 189 0.91 18.32 -1.50
C LEU A 189 1.43 17.75 -0.18
N THR A 190 1.21 18.47 0.91
CA THR A 190 1.60 18.07 2.27
C THR A 190 0.39 17.86 3.16
N LEU A 191 0.57 17.18 4.31
CA LEU A 191 -0.48 17.02 5.31
C LEU A 191 -0.99 18.37 5.82
N ASP A 192 -0.08 19.33 6.07
CA ASP A 192 -0.43 20.67 6.52
C ASP A 192 -1.27 21.46 5.50
N ASP A 193 -1.10 21.22 4.20
CA ASP A 193 -1.95 21.83 3.16
C ASP A 193 -3.41 21.41 3.29
N VAL A 194 -3.66 20.28 3.93
CA VAL A 194 -4.99 19.71 4.11
C VAL A 194 -5.56 20.06 5.49
N THR A 195 -4.76 19.90 6.55
CA THR A 195 -5.21 20.11 7.93
C THR A 195 -5.28 21.58 8.33
N ASP A 196 -4.26 22.37 7.95
CA ASP A 196 -4.09 23.78 8.35
C ASP A 196 -4.36 24.76 7.19
N ARG A 197 -5.12 24.36 6.19
CA ARG A 197 -5.28 25.07 4.91
C ARG A 197 -5.77 26.51 5.01
N TYR A 198 -6.46 26.88 6.08
CA TYR A 198 -6.97 28.24 6.29
C TYR A 198 -6.04 29.11 7.12
N ASP A 199 -5.12 28.51 7.84
CA ASP A 199 -4.18 29.18 8.76
C ASP A 199 -2.81 29.40 8.13
N ARG A 200 -2.60 28.91 6.90
CA ARG A 200 -1.35 29.06 6.15
C ARG A 200 -1.40 30.26 5.22
N PRO A 201 -0.25 30.98 5.02
CA PRO A 201 -0.18 32.09 4.10
C PRO A 201 -0.23 31.67 2.62
N ALA A 202 -0.03 30.37 2.32
CA ALA A 202 -0.10 29.84 0.97
C ALA A 202 -1.54 29.83 0.43
N ALA A 203 -1.70 30.14 -0.86
CA ALA A 203 -2.98 30.06 -1.52
C ALA A 203 -3.48 28.61 -1.62
N LEU A 204 -4.80 28.43 -1.47
CA LEU A 204 -5.43 27.13 -1.71
C LEU A 204 -5.28 26.73 -3.19
N TYR A 205 -5.02 25.45 -3.44
CA TYR A 205 -4.99 24.91 -4.79
C TYR A 205 -6.40 24.90 -5.41
N ARG A 206 -6.52 25.51 -6.59
CA ARG A 206 -7.79 25.56 -7.34
C ARG A 206 -7.81 24.64 -8.56
N THR A 207 -6.77 23.85 -8.74
CA THR A 207 -6.60 22.91 -9.85
C THR A 207 -6.81 21.47 -9.41
N GLY A 208 -7.71 21.26 -8.47
CA GLY A 208 -8.04 19.92 -7.97
C GLY A 208 -8.62 19.04 -9.07
N ILE A 209 -8.11 17.82 -9.19
CA ILE A 209 -8.53 16.82 -10.18
C ILE A 209 -9.24 15.63 -9.55
N SER A 210 -9.06 15.44 -8.26
CA SER A 210 -9.72 14.40 -7.46
C SER A 210 -10.02 14.91 -6.06
N VAL A 211 -10.92 14.23 -5.38
CA VAL A 211 -11.27 14.51 -3.98
C VAL A 211 -10.90 13.30 -3.15
N GLY A 212 -10.13 13.52 -2.07
CA GLY A 212 -9.84 12.55 -1.04
C GLY A 212 -10.66 12.82 0.21
N ASP A 213 -11.05 11.74 0.90
CA ASP A 213 -11.74 11.78 2.20
C ASP A 213 -11.34 10.53 3.00
N TYR A 214 -10.05 10.36 3.20
CA TYR A 214 -9.49 9.21 3.88
C TYR A 214 -8.46 9.66 4.92
N PRO A 215 -8.49 9.13 6.14
CA PRO A 215 -7.50 9.48 7.15
C PRO A 215 -6.09 9.06 6.71
N VAL A 216 -5.07 9.64 7.32
CA VAL A 216 -3.71 9.13 7.13
C VAL A 216 -3.64 7.70 7.66
N ASP A 217 -3.28 6.79 6.77
CA ASP A 217 -3.18 5.36 7.04
C ASP A 217 -1.77 4.87 6.69
N HIS A 218 -0.91 4.79 7.71
CA HIS A 218 0.47 4.35 7.60
C HIS A 218 0.65 2.96 8.18
N HIS A 219 1.34 2.11 7.43
CA HIS A 219 1.65 0.74 7.79
C HIS A 219 3.17 0.56 7.93
N HIS A 220 3.65 0.53 9.16
CA HIS A 220 5.06 0.30 9.50
C HIS A 220 5.22 -0.74 10.62
N ALA A 221 4.16 -1.50 10.92
CA ALA A 221 4.15 -2.42 12.04
C ALA A 221 5.13 -3.59 11.90
N CYS A 222 5.50 -3.94 10.66
CA CYS A 222 6.46 -5.01 10.38
C CYS A 222 7.91 -4.53 10.38
N TYR A 223 8.16 -3.20 10.40
CA TYR A 223 9.52 -2.67 10.50
C TYR A 223 9.98 -2.66 11.98
N PRO A 224 11.07 -3.37 12.33
CA PRO A 224 11.50 -3.49 13.72
C PRO A 224 11.87 -2.14 14.35
N GLY A 225 11.28 -1.84 15.50
CA GLY A 225 11.60 -0.64 16.27
C GLY A 225 10.95 0.65 15.76
N PHE A 226 10.07 0.59 14.75
CA PHE A 226 9.33 1.75 14.32
C PHE A 226 8.18 2.06 15.30
N GLY A 227 8.13 3.30 15.79
CA GLY A 227 7.06 3.77 16.67
C GLY A 227 5.78 4.10 15.90
N LYS A 228 4.64 4.02 16.59
CA LYS A 228 3.37 4.51 16.04
C LYS A 228 3.42 6.03 15.91
N ILE A 229 3.03 6.55 14.74
CA ILE A 229 2.78 7.98 14.53
C ILE A 229 1.29 8.22 14.70
N ASP A 230 0.92 9.18 15.56
CA ASP A 230 -0.46 9.62 15.68
C ASP A 230 -0.69 10.83 14.76
N PHE A 231 -1.69 10.72 13.92
CA PHE A 231 -2.03 11.74 12.93
C PHE A 231 -3.28 12.52 13.32
N PRO A 232 -3.35 13.82 12.97
CA PRO A 232 -4.58 14.59 13.14
C PRO A 232 -5.67 14.06 12.20
N PRO A 233 -6.96 14.33 12.50
CA PRO A 233 -8.05 14.07 11.59
C PRO A 233 -7.86 14.84 10.27
N VAL A 234 -8.00 14.14 9.14
CA VAL A 234 -7.88 14.73 7.81
C VAL A 234 -9.27 15.08 7.29
N PRO A 235 -9.57 16.37 7.00
CA PRO A 235 -10.81 16.74 6.34
C PRO A 235 -10.76 16.37 4.86
N SER A 236 -11.92 16.37 4.19
CA SER A 236 -11.98 16.19 2.73
C SER A 236 -11.08 17.21 2.03
N PHE A 237 -10.33 16.76 1.04
CA PHE A 237 -9.33 17.57 0.33
C PHE A 237 -9.35 17.30 -1.17
N SER A 238 -8.69 18.17 -1.94
CA SER A 238 -8.47 17.97 -3.37
C SER A 238 -7.00 17.73 -3.66
N VAL A 239 -6.70 16.78 -4.54
CA VAL A 239 -5.36 16.58 -5.08
C VAL A 239 -5.16 17.57 -6.24
N PRO A 240 -4.18 18.48 -6.20
CA PRO A 240 -3.93 19.43 -7.25
C PRO A 240 -3.29 18.77 -8.48
N LEU A 241 -3.67 19.19 -9.68
CA LEU A 241 -3.09 18.70 -10.95
C LEU A 241 -1.55 18.81 -10.95
N GLY A 242 -1.01 19.87 -10.36
CA GLY A 242 0.45 20.08 -10.31
C GLY A 242 1.22 18.99 -9.55
N ALA A 243 0.53 18.21 -8.70
CA ALA A 243 1.14 17.06 -8.02
C ALA A 243 1.39 15.87 -8.96
N LEU A 244 0.70 15.83 -10.11
CA LEU A 244 0.86 14.79 -11.12
C LEU A 244 1.86 15.17 -12.22
N ILE A 245 2.31 16.42 -12.25
CA ILE A 245 3.19 16.96 -13.29
C ILE A 245 4.60 17.07 -12.73
N PRO A 246 5.58 16.29 -13.24
CA PRO A 246 6.97 16.41 -12.82
C PRO A 246 7.53 17.81 -13.09
N ALA A 247 8.28 18.34 -12.14
CA ALA A 247 8.99 19.60 -12.33
C ALA A 247 10.07 19.44 -13.40
N GLY A 248 10.13 20.39 -14.35
CA GLY A 248 11.16 20.40 -15.38
C GLY A 248 11.06 19.32 -16.46
N THR A 249 9.96 18.57 -16.51
CA THR A 249 9.74 17.54 -17.54
C THR A 249 8.47 17.82 -18.32
N ASP A 250 8.58 17.93 -19.64
CA ASP A 250 7.43 18.13 -20.52
C ASP A 250 6.78 16.79 -20.90
N ASN A 251 5.49 16.84 -21.17
CA ASN A 251 4.72 15.72 -21.73
C ASN A 251 4.69 14.42 -20.89
N LEU A 252 5.03 14.49 -19.61
CA LEU A 252 4.89 13.41 -18.65
C LEU A 252 3.86 13.77 -17.58
N VAL A 253 2.99 12.82 -17.27
CA VAL A 253 2.09 12.86 -16.12
C VAL A 253 2.34 11.60 -15.33
N VAL A 254 2.40 11.69 -14.02
CA VAL A 254 2.52 10.54 -13.13
C VAL A 254 1.25 10.40 -12.30
N SER A 255 0.81 9.20 -12.09
CA SER A 255 -0.42 8.91 -11.35
C SER A 255 -0.18 7.94 -10.21
N ASP A 256 -1.25 7.60 -9.49
CA ASP A 256 -1.24 6.67 -8.36
C ASP A 256 -0.32 7.16 -7.21
N LYS A 257 0.36 6.26 -6.54
CA LYS A 257 1.19 6.52 -5.35
C LYS A 257 2.45 7.33 -5.63
N ALA A 258 2.84 7.43 -6.91
CA ALA A 258 4.06 8.12 -7.33
C ALA A 258 3.89 9.64 -7.56
N ILE A 259 2.72 10.21 -7.30
CA ILE A 259 2.49 11.66 -7.39
C ILE A 259 3.31 12.43 -6.35
N SER A 260 3.46 13.75 -6.57
CA SER A 260 4.23 14.65 -5.69
C SER A 260 3.46 14.98 -4.41
N VAL A 261 3.70 14.19 -3.39
CA VAL A 261 3.12 14.34 -2.05
C VAL A 261 4.20 14.11 -0.99
N SER A 262 3.99 14.61 0.23
CA SER A 262 4.84 14.20 1.34
C SER A 262 4.53 12.74 1.75
N ASN A 263 5.47 12.09 2.43
CA ASN A 263 5.23 10.75 2.99
C ASN A 263 3.97 10.75 3.87
N LEU A 264 3.76 11.78 4.69
CA LEU A 264 2.63 11.81 5.61
C LEU A 264 1.29 11.75 4.87
N ILE A 265 1.05 12.64 3.91
CA ILE A 265 -0.23 12.67 3.18
C ILE A 265 -0.35 11.53 2.15
N ASN A 266 0.76 10.87 1.77
CA ASN A 266 0.73 9.72 0.87
C ASN A 266 -0.22 8.63 1.38
N GLY A 267 -0.30 8.42 2.70
CA GLY A 267 -1.23 7.48 3.31
C GLY A 267 -2.71 7.77 3.02
N SER A 268 -3.06 9.02 2.68
CA SER A 268 -4.43 9.44 2.33
C SER A 268 -4.67 9.56 0.83
N THR A 269 -3.61 9.69 0.02
CA THR A 269 -3.72 9.97 -1.43
C THR A 269 -3.57 8.75 -2.33
N ARG A 270 -3.30 7.59 -1.77
CA ARG A 270 -3.11 6.32 -2.50
C ARG A 270 -4.41 5.58 -2.87
N LEU A 271 -5.56 6.23 -2.72
CA LEU A 271 -6.90 5.68 -2.97
C LEU A 271 -7.41 6.05 -4.35
#